data_56de720c864f1ebded5d4de61b11b002
#
_entry.id   56de720c864f1ebded5d4de61b11b002
#
_cell.length_a   1.000
_cell.length_b   1.000
_cell.length_c   1.000
_cell.angle_alpha   90.00
_cell.angle_beta   90.00
_cell.angle_gamma   90.00
#
_symmetry.space_group_name_H-M   'P 1'
#
loop_
_entity.id
_entity.type
_entity.pdbx_description
1 polymer ?
#
loop_
_entity_poly.entity_id
_entity_poly.type
_entity_poly.pdbx_seq_one_letter_code
_entity_poly.pdbx_strand_id
1 'polypeptide(L)'
;MKQISPLDSVFLYIEGENRYTHGTFVWVYDPSTAEGDIDFGDIERHVESRLDVCDLFRKKLKRYPLDVDYPYWVDDKQFDIERHVIHSPMSGEVDWQQFCRKVAHIHNHPLSLEHPPWELHYVDGLGGVEGFPNGAFALLLKLHHVGFDATYA
;
A
#
# COMPACT_ATOMS: atom_id res chain seq x y z
N MET A 1 2.48 3.96 22.85
CA MET A 1 2.74 5.20 22.12
C MET A 1 4.25 5.38 21.97
N LYS A 2 4.75 5.48 20.75
CA LYS A 2 6.19 5.61 20.46
C LYS A 2 6.36 6.86 19.58
N GLN A 3 7.25 7.77 19.96
CA GLN A 3 7.57 8.95 19.16
C GLN A 3 8.37 8.53 17.93
N ILE A 4 8.11 9.16 16.78
CA ILE A 4 8.92 8.94 15.59
C ILE A 4 10.31 9.55 15.79
N SER A 5 11.29 8.98 15.10
CA SER A 5 12.65 9.55 15.16
C SER A 5 12.72 10.90 14.41
N PRO A 6 13.68 11.78 14.75
CA PRO A 6 13.91 12.98 13.96
C PRO A 6 14.21 12.69 12.49
N LEU A 7 14.89 11.58 12.20
CA LEU A 7 15.22 11.17 10.84
C LEU A 7 13.98 10.76 10.06
N ASP A 8 13.09 9.94 10.67
CA ASP A 8 11.85 9.51 10.03
C ASP A 8 10.90 10.69 9.80
N SER A 9 10.93 11.69 10.70
CA SER A 9 10.11 12.89 10.57
C SER A 9 10.44 13.72 9.32
N VAL A 10 11.67 13.64 8.81
CA VAL A 10 12.10 14.33 7.58
C VAL A 10 11.15 13.97 6.43
N PHE A 11 10.74 12.71 6.32
CA PHE A 11 9.83 12.28 5.26
C PHE A 11 8.47 12.98 5.29
N LEU A 12 8.01 13.40 6.48
CA LEU A 12 6.77 14.18 6.61
C LEU A 12 6.96 15.66 6.23
N TYR A 13 8.14 16.23 6.51
CA TYR A 13 8.41 17.65 6.27
C TYR A 13 8.82 17.96 4.84
N ILE A 14 9.37 16.99 4.12
CA ILE A 14 9.73 17.17 2.70
C ILE A 14 8.56 16.92 1.76
N GLU A 15 7.44 16.39 2.24
CA GLU A 15 6.21 16.26 1.45
C GLU A 15 5.63 17.64 1.10
N GLY A 16 4.97 17.70 -0.05
CA GLY A 16 4.31 18.91 -0.54
C GLY A 16 3.39 18.58 -1.70
N GLU A 17 2.78 19.60 -2.28
CA GLU A 17 1.96 19.40 -3.47
C GLU A 17 2.75 18.64 -4.55
N ASN A 18 2.21 17.49 -4.97
CA ASN A 18 2.82 16.60 -5.98
C ASN A 18 4.22 16.05 -5.63
N ARG A 19 4.56 16.01 -4.34
CA ARG A 19 5.80 15.39 -3.87
C ARG A 19 5.51 14.52 -2.64
N TYR A 20 5.44 13.22 -2.87
CA TYR A 20 5.09 12.23 -1.85
C TYR A 20 6.31 11.41 -1.46
N THR A 21 6.40 11.01 -0.19
CA THR A 21 7.48 10.20 0.35
C THR A 21 6.98 8.78 0.65
N HIS A 22 6.35 8.16 -0.32
CA HIS A 22 5.98 6.75 -0.26
C HIS A 22 6.67 5.96 -1.38
N GLY A 23 6.95 4.70 -1.12
CA GLY A 23 7.38 3.72 -2.11
C GLY A 23 6.19 2.86 -2.56
N THR A 24 6.26 2.35 -3.79
CA THR A 24 5.30 1.37 -4.30
C THR A 24 6.05 0.15 -4.82
N PHE A 25 5.77 -1.00 -4.24
CA PHE A 25 6.29 -2.29 -4.67
C PHE A 25 5.25 -2.97 -5.54
N VAL A 26 5.68 -3.55 -6.66
CA VAL A 26 4.80 -4.21 -7.62
C VAL A 26 5.24 -5.64 -7.81
N TRP A 27 4.35 -6.58 -7.55
CA TRP A 27 4.56 -8.00 -7.83
C TRP A 27 3.46 -8.50 -8.76
N VAL A 28 3.86 -9.23 -9.80
CA VAL A 28 2.92 -9.91 -10.70
C VAL A 28 2.96 -11.40 -10.37
N TYR A 29 1.79 -11.98 -10.21
CA TYR A 29 1.62 -13.38 -9.82
C TYR A 29 1.02 -14.18 -10.96
N ASP A 30 1.57 -15.39 -11.13
CA ASP A 30 1.02 -16.44 -11.96
C ASP A 30 0.18 -17.39 -11.08
N PRO A 31 -1.15 -17.39 -11.21
CA PRO A 31 -2.01 -18.26 -10.41
C PRO A 31 -2.06 -19.72 -10.92
N SER A 32 -1.40 -20.06 -12.02
CA SER A 32 -1.54 -21.37 -12.69
C SER A 32 -1.15 -22.57 -11.82
N THR A 33 -0.38 -22.33 -10.76
CA THR A 33 0.05 -23.37 -9.80
C THR A 33 -0.76 -23.37 -8.51
N ALA A 34 -1.73 -22.49 -8.38
CA ALA A 34 -2.56 -22.42 -7.18
C ALA A 34 -3.60 -23.56 -7.16
N GLU A 35 -3.94 -24.03 -5.98
CA GLU A 35 -5.07 -24.96 -5.77
C GLU A 35 -6.38 -24.17 -5.76
N GLY A 36 -6.92 -23.86 -6.95
CA GLY A 36 -8.15 -23.09 -7.14
C GLY A 36 -7.92 -21.65 -7.60
N ASP A 37 -9.03 -20.96 -7.82
CA ASP A 37 -9.02 -19.56 -8.23
C ASP A 37 -8.68 -18.66 -7.03
N ILE A 38 -7.80 -17.69 -7.24
CA ILE A 38 -7.44 -16.68 -6.24
C ILE A 38 -8.25 -15.43 -6.55
N ASP A 39 -9.09 -15.01 -5.62
CA ASP A 39 -9.88 -13.80 -5.73
C ASP A 39 -9.42 -12.69 -4.76
N PHE A 40 -10.07 -11.52 -4.87
CA PHE A 40 -9.79 -10.38 -4.00
C PHE A 40 -10.02 -10.71 -2.50
N GLY A 41 -11.08 -11.47 -2.20
CA GLY A 41 -11.40 -11.85 -0.82
C GLY A 41 -10.35 -12.79 -0.19
N ASP A 42 -9.67 -13.60 -1.00
CA ASP A 42 -8.55 -14.44 -0.53
C ASP A 42 -7.36 -13.57 -0.12
N ILE A 43 -7.06 -12.56 -0.93
CA ILE A 43 -5.97 -11.60 -0.65
C ILE A 43 -6.29 -10.80 0.61
N GLU A 44 -7.49 -10.25 0.73
CA GLU A 44 -7.92 -9.47 1.90
C GLU A 44 -7.82 -10.30 3.19
N ARG A 45 -8.37 -11.50 3.21
CA ARG A 45 -8.28 -12.43 4.37
C ARG A 45 -6.84 -12.80 4.71
N HIS A 46 -6.02 -13.02 3.68
CA HIS A 46 -4.61 -13.34 3.89
C HIS A 46 -3.87 -12.17 4.55
N VAL A 47 -4.05 -10.95 4.04
CA VAL A 47 -3.46 -9.73 4.60
C VAL A 47 -3.94 -9.50 6.03
N GLU A 48 -5.25 -9.59 6.27
CA GLU A 48 -5.83 -9.41 7.61
C GLU A 48 -5.22 -10.37 8.64
N SER A 49 -5.01 -11.63 8.24
CA SER A 49 -4.39 -12.66 9.10
C SER A 49 -2.91 -12.40 9.41
N ARG A 50 -2.25 -11.47 8.71
CA ARG A 50 -0.82 -11.17 8.81
C ARG A 50 -0.51 -9.79 9.37
N LEU A 51 -1.51 -8.98 9.70
CA LEU A 51 -1.31 -7.62 10.20
C LEU A 51 -0.47 -7.55 11.49
N ASP A 52 -0.44 -8.64 12.26
CA ASP A 52 0.33 -8.72 13.51
C ASP A 52 1.84 -8.92 13.28
N VAL A 53 2.28 -9.14 12.03
CA VAL A 53 3.71 -9.26 11.68
C VAL A 53 4.45 -7.95 11.93
N CYS A 54 3.76 -6.81 11.72
CA CYS A 54 4.33 -5.49 11.98
C CYS A 54 3.28 -4.58 12.63
N ASP A 55 3.58 -4.13 13.83
CA ASP A 55 2.73 -3.21 14.60
C ASP A 55 2.29 -1.96 13.82
N LEU A 56 3.12 -1.49 12.88
CA LEU A 56 2.85 -0.27 12.11
C LEU A 56 1.66 -0.41 11.17
N PHE A 57 1.29 -1.62 10.79
CA PHE A 57 0.10 -1.84 9.96
C PHE A 57 -1.21 -1.44 10.64
N ARG A 58 -1.21 -1.31 11.97
CA ARG A 58 -2.38 -0.86 12.74
C ARG A 58 -2.18 0.48 13.44
N LYS A 59 -1.05 1.17 13.19
CA LYS A 59 -0.72 2.45 13.84
C LYS A 59 -0.79 3.61 12.87
N LYS A 60 -1.32 4.72 13.35
CA LYS A 60 -1.33 6.00 12.63
C LYS A 60 -0.51 7.06 13.35
N LEU A 61 -0.20 8.12 12.63
CA LEU A 61 0.52 9.26 13.18
C LEU A 61 -0.44 10.19 13.93
N LYS A 62 -0.04 10.59 15.12
CA LYS A 62 -0.70 11.65 15.88
C LYS A 62 0.25 12.82 16.01
N ARG A 63 -0.13 13.97 15.44
CA ARG A 63 0.60 15.23 15.58
C ARG A 63 0.15 15.98 16.84
N TYR A 64 1.06 16.75 17.43
CA TYR A 64 0.69 17.71 18.45
C TYR A 64 0.09 18.98 17.83
N PRO A 65 -0.82 19.66 18.56
CA PRO A 65 -1.26 20.99 18.16
C PRO A 65 -0.06 21.92 17.96
N LEU A 66 -0.07 22.70 16.88
CA LEU A 66 1.00 23.64 16.50
C LEU A 66 2.35 22.98 16.15
N ASP A 67 2.36 21.67 15.95
CA ASP A 67 3.59 20.90 15.61
C ASP A 67 4.78 21.23 16.53
N VAL A 68 4.51 21.40 17.82
CA VAL A 68 5.55 21.76 18.82
C VAL A 68 6.48 20.61 19.16
N ASP A 69 6.17 19.41 18.70
CA ASP A 69 6.96 18.19 18.94
C ASP A 69 6.79 17.19 17.78
N TYR A 70 7.70 16.20 17.69
CA TYR A 70 7.60 15.15 16.69
C TYR A 70 6.35 14.30 16.89
N PRO A 71 5.71 13.86 15.80
CA PRO A 71 4.54 12.98 15.87
C PRO A 71 4.79 11.67 16.63
N TYR A 72 3.71 11.03 17.03
CA TYR A 72 3.72 9.75 17.73
C TYR A 72 2.95 8.68 16.95
N TRP A 73 3.44 7.45 16.99
CA TRP A 73 2.68 6.30 16.60
C TRP A 73 1.66 5.93 17.67
N VAL A 74 0.39 5.90 17.28
CA VAL A 74 -0.73 5.48 18.13
C VAL A 74 -1.54 4.40 17.42
N ASP A 75 -2.14 3.49 18.19
CA ASP A 75 -3.04 2.49 17.60
C ASP A 75 -4.25 3.18 16.97
N ASP A 76 -4.58 2.81 15.75
CA ASP A 76 -5.81 3.28 15.12
C ASP A 76 -7.00 2.44 15.61
N LYS A 77 -7.78 3.01 16.53
CA LYS A 77 -8.97 2.35 17.08
C LYS A 77 -10.12 2.21 16.08
N GLN A 78 -10.02 2.88 14.94
CA GLN A 78 -10.96 2.84 13.83
C GLN A 78 -10.33 2.19 12.60
N PHE A 79 -9.34 1.31 12.83
CA PHE A 79 -8.72 0.54 11.76
C PHE A 79 -9.79 -0.26 11.01
N ASP A 80 -9.73 -0.17 9.70
CA ASP A 80 -10.64 -0.83 8.79
C ASP A 80 -9.84 -1.35 7.60
N ILE A 81 -9.80 -2.67 7.43
CA ILE A 81 -9.00 -3.32 6.39
C ILE A 81 -9.42 -2.89 4.98
N GLU A 82 -10.69 -2.62 4.75
CA GLU A 82 -11.23 -2.21 3.44
C GLU A 82 -10.65 -0.88 2.95
N ARG A 83 -10.09 -0.06 3.84
CA ARG A 83 -9.38 1.18 3.48
C ARG A 83 -7.96 0.94 3.02
N HIS A 84 -7.42 -0.22 3.33
CA HIS A 84 -6.02 -0.55 3.09
C HIS A 84 -5.83 -1.61 2.01
N VAL A 85 -6.75 -2.55 1.88
CA VAL A 85 -6.74 -3.57 0.83
C VAL A 85 -7.82 -3.20 -0.18
N ILE A 86 -7.41 -2.84 -1.39
CA ILE A 86 -8.26 -2.16 -2.37
C ILE A 86 -8.30 -2.98 -3.67
N HIS A 87 -9.50 -3.34 -4.11
CA HIS A 87 -9.68 -3.95 -5.42
C HIS A 87 -9.58 -2.89 -6.52
N SER A 88 -8.65 -3.06 -7.42
CA SER A 88 -8.32 -2.10 -8.48
C SER A 88 -8.29 -2.75 -9.87
N PRO A 89 -9.39 -3.36 -10.35
CA PRO A 89 -9.39 -4.17 -11.55
C PRO A 89 -8.98 -3.37 -12.79
N MET A 90 -8.39 -4.08 -13.76
CA MET A 90 -8.26 -3.60 -15.12
C MET A 90 -9.57 -3.84 -15.89
N SER A 91 -9.87 -3.01 -16.87
CA SER A 91 -11.07 -3.16 -17.70
C SER A 91 -10.78 -2.85 -19.16
N GLY A 92 -11.50 -3.53 -20.05
CA GLY A 92 -11.34 -3.39 -21.50
C GLY A 92 -10.16 -4.20 -22.06
N GLU A 93 -9.65 -3.78 -23.21
CA GLU A 93 -8.42 -4.35 -23.76
C GLU A 93 -7.23 -3.86 -22.93
N VAL A 94 -6.52 -4.80 -22.30
CA VAL A 94 -5.41 -4.48 -21.39
C VAL A 94 -4.10 -4.81 -22.09
N ASP A 95 -3.25 -3.80 -22.20
CA ASP A 95 -1.89 -3.91 -22.66
C ASP A 95 -0.87 -3.47 -21.58
N TRP A 96 0.41 -3.65 -21.86
CA TRP A 96 1.49 -3.21 -20.97
C TRP A 96 1.42 -1.72 -20.63
N GLN A 97 1.06 -0.86 -21.61
CA GLN A 97 1.00 0.57 -21.40
C GLN A 97 -0.14 0.96 -20.46
N GLN A 98 -1.28 0.29 -20.57
CA GLN A 98 -2.43 0.52 -19.69
C GLN A 98 -2.12 0.05 -18.27
N PHE A 99 -1.46 -1.10 -18.12
CA PHE A 99 -0.99 -1.57 -16.82
C PHE A 99 -0.03 -0.56 -16.18
N CYS A 100 0.98 -0.08 -16.92
CA CYS A 100 1.88 0.96 -16.43
C CYS A 100 1.17 2.25 -16.02
N ARG A 101 0.14 2.69 -16.76
CA ARG A 101 -0.67 3.85 -16.40
C ARG A 101 -1.44 3.60 -15.10
N LYS A 102 -1.98 2.41 -14.90
CA LYS A 102 -2.67 2.02 -13.65
C LYS A 102 -1.71 2.07 -12.46
N VAL A 103 -0.52 1.49 -12.61
CA VAL A 103 0.54 1.54 -11.58
C VAL A 103 0.92 2.98 -11.26
N ALA A 104 1.16 3.80 -12.29
CA ALA A 104 1.50 5.21 -12.10
C ALA A 104 0.36 6.00 -11.45
N HIS A 105 -0.90 5.72 -11.80
CA HIS A 105 -2.07 6.34 -11.19
C HIS A 105 -2.14 6.01 -9.70
N ILE A 106 -2.02 4.73 -9.32
CA ILE A 106 -2.02 4.29 -7.93
C ILE A 106 -0.83 4.93 -7.18
N HIS A 107 0.37 4.92 -7.77
CA HIS A 107 1.55 5.52 -7.15
C HIS A 107 1.39 7.02 -6.91
N ASN A 108 0.83 7.77 -7.85
CA ASN A 108 0.71 9.23 -7.77
C ASN A 108 -0.41 9.72 -6.83
N HIS A 109 -1.23 8.83 -6.25
CA HIS A 109 -2.17 9.23 -5.21
C HIS A 109 -1.47 9.29 -3.85
N PRO A 110 -1.70 10.34 -3.04
CA PRO A 110 -1.13 10.43 -1.70
C PRO A 110 -1.70 9.36 -0.77
N LEU A 111 -0.89 8.87 0.17
CA LEU A 111 -1.37 8.09 1.30
C LEU A 111 -1.98 9.00 2.36
N SER A 112 -3.12 8.61 2.92
CA SER A 112 -3.69 9.32 4.06
C SER A 112 -2.83 9.08 5.31
N LEU A 113 -2.43 10.16 5.99
CA LEU A 113 -1.74 10.07 7.28
C LEU A 113 -2.71 10.07 8.47
N GLU A 114 -4.03 10.17 8.22
CA GLU A 114 -5.07 10.04 9.27
C GLU A 114 -5.33 8.59 9.66
N HIS A 115 -4.85 7.65 8.85
CA HIS A 115 -4.90 6.20 9.04
C HIS A 115 -3.48 5.63 9.00
N PRO A 116 -3.30 4.32 9.26
CA PRO A 116 -2.02 3.66 9.02
C PRO A 116 -1.53 3.91 7.59
N PRO A 117 -0.30 4.42 7.38
CA PRO A 117 0.12 4.97 6.10
C PRO A 117 0.60 3.90 5.11
N TRP A 118 -0.31 3.02 4.72
CA TRP A 118 -0.08 1.97 3.73
C TRP A 118 -1.37 1.62 2.97
N GLU A 119 -1.22 1.13 1.76
CA GLU A 119 -2.28 0.57 0.93
C GLU A 119 -1.75 -0.62 0.14
N LEU A 120 -2.56 -1.65 -0.03
CA LEU A 120 -2.34 -2.77 -0.94
C LEU A 120 -3.44 -2.80 -1.99
N HIS A 121 -3.07 -2.66 -3.26
CA HIS A 121 -4.00 -2.78 -4.37
C HIS A 121 -3.88 -4.16 -5.01
N TYR A 122 -5.00 -4.86 -5.12
CA TYR A 122 -5.13 -6.06 -5.93
C TYR A 122 -5.61 -5.65 -7.32
N VAL A 123 -4.78 -5.91 -8.32
CA VAL A 123 -5.04 -5.55 -9.72
C VAL A 123 -5.17 -6.83 -10.52
N ASP A 124 -6.37 -7.18 -10.92
CA ASP A 124 -6.68 -8.31 -11.78
C ASP A 124 -7.00 -7.90 -13.22
N GLY A 125 -7.36 -8.86 -14.08
CA GLY A 125 -7.66 -8.60 -15.47
C GLY A 125 -6.42 -8.41 -16.35
N LEU A 126 -5.26 -8.92 -15.94
CA LEU A 126 -3.96 -8.74 -16.65
C LEU A 126 -3.72 -9.73 -17.78
N GLY A 127 -4.66 -10.64 -18.08
CA GLY A 127 -4.48 -11.69 -19.09
C GLY A 127 -4.29 -11.21 -20.54
N GLY A 128 -4.55 -9.92 -20.81
CA GLY A 128 -4.26 -9.31 -22.13
C GLY A 128 -2.86 -8.72 -22.27
N VAL A 129 -2.09 -8.65 -21.17
CA VAL A 129 -0.74 -8.10 -21.20
C VAL A 129 0.22 -9.13 -21.78
N GLU A 130 0.93 -8.77 -22.84
CA GLU A 130 1.89 -9.66 -23.49
C GLU A 130 2.97 -10.13 -22.49
N GLY A 131 3.19 -11.44 -22.44
CA GLY A 131 4.15 -12.06 -21.53
C GLY A 131 3.61 -12.40 -20.14
N PHE A 132 2.35 -12.02 -19.83
CA PHE A 132 1.71 -12.42 -18.59
C PHE A 132 0.87 -13.69 -18.77
N PRO A 133 0.85 -14.60 -17.80
CA PRO A 133 0.01 -15.79 -17.88
C PRO A 133 -1.48 -15.45 -17.79
N ASN A 134 -2.31 -16.37 -18.29
CA ASN A 134 -3.76 -16.24 -18.15
C ASN A 134 -4.15 -16.20 -16.66
N GLY A 135 -5.04 -15.27 -16.30
CA GLY A 135 -5.45 -15.09 -14.91
C GLY A 135 -4.42 -14.35 -14.03
N ALA A 136 -3.31 -13.87 -14.62
CA ALA A 136 -2.34 -13.09 -13.86
C ALA A 136 -2.99 -11.91 -13.13
N PHE A 137 -2.51 -11.65 -11.94
CA PHE A 137 -2.85 -10.47 -11.14
C PHE A 137 -1.59 -9.81 -10.57
N ALA A 138 -1.72 -8.56 -10.17
CA ALA A 138 -0.63 -7.85 -9.51
C ALA A 138 -1.05 -7.37 -8.12
N LEU A 139 -0.08 -7.36 -7.21
CA LEU A 139 -0.19 -6.70 -5.91
C LEU A 139 0.72 -5.47 -5.92
N LEU A 140 0.13 -4.31 -5.59
CA LEU A 140 0.84 -3.06 -5.46
C LEU A 140 0.79 -2.61 -4.00
N LEU A 141 1.89 -2.76 -3.28
CA LEU A 141 1.99 -2.33 -1.89
C LEU A 141 2.62 -0.94 -1.85
N LYS A 142 1.87 0.03 -1.37
CA LYS A 142 2.34 1.40 -1.08
C LYS A 142 2.63 1.54 0.41
N LEU A 143 3.81 2.03 0.72
CA LEU A 143 4.25 2.25 2.10
C LEU A 143 4.86 3.64 2.22
N HIS A 144 4.47 4.37 3.24
CA HIS A 144 5.07 5.68 3.52
C HIS A 144 6.40 5.51 4.24
N HIS A 145 7.44 6.21 3.79
CA HIS A 145 8.79 6.10 4.37
C HIS A 145 8.87 6.50 5.84
N VAL A 146 7.93 7.26 6.38
CA VAL A 146 7.89 7.61 7.81
C VAL A 146 7.82 6.40 8.74
N GLY A 147 7.27 5.29 8.27
CA GLY A 147 7.11 4.07 9.07
C GLY A 147 7.83 2.85 8.49
N PHE A 148 8.16 2.90 7.22
CA PHE A 148 8.68 1.75 6.48
C PHE A 148 9.95 2.17 5.73
N ASP A 149 11.03 2.35 6.49
CA ASP A 149 12.35 2.57 5.93
C ASP A 149 13.07 1.25 5.61
N ALA A 150 14.24 1.32 5.00
CA ALA A 150 15.03 0.15 4.63
C ALA A 150 15.48 -0.74 5.81
N THR A 151 15.22 -0.35 7.07
CA THR A 151 15.54 -1.16 8.25
C THR A 151 14.46 -2.18 8.59
N TYR A 152 13.29 -2.07 7.95
CA TYR A 152 12.18 -3.03 8.11
C TYR A 152 11.96 -3.93 6.87
N ALA A 153 12.83 -3.84 5.87
CA ALA A 153 12.76 -4.65 4.64
C ALA A 153 13.56 -5.94 4.76
#